data_8cc8c2c3f3c39049734b5f701e713db5
#
_entry.id   8cc8c2c3f3c39049734b5f701e713db5
#
_cell.length_a   1.000
_cell.length_b   1.000
_cell.length_c   1.000
_cell.angle_alpha   90.00
_cell.angle_beta   90.00
_cell.angle_gamma   90.00
#
_symmetry.space_group_name_H-M   'P 1'
#
loop_
_entity.id
_entity.type
_entity.pdbx_description
1 polymer ?
#
loop_
_entity_poly.entity_id
_entity_poly.type
_entity_poly.pdbx_seq_one_letter_code
_entity_poly.pdbx_strand_id
1 'polypeptide(L)'
;MKIVFYSTNSNHYASGKMDFKMLPSCTSQWDMLKAKYPQFAFVVVMQKPGMFLYDDGCDIKSQNVKYVFVEQSQSSVENIAELICNQNPDIAIAVTYWTQPFDWMSIKDSMIADVLRCKKIKTICHSLETSEICFDKFRTHQFLKQNSFNCADGVYVHHEMFYAERSKLVIAENIYRESVFSQIAKLKLPLVIKDTLGLSSFGMDVVNTYAEAKHVLLSKRNNGDRLVEEFLQGPSFGIEIYGSEGNYTVTDPLINSVNQFGLTSPKQNVKLGPVTAEKYKIPELKNEMLRLANLLKLSGIAQVDLLFSDNQWYIIEINSRISGMTETMAASMGISLYELILYSAGIINVEPKYNFVMNLKFPLLNSYKLNKLAQQEFVYGVNQIENKEARQLREVGYSEVIFGQRNELKQVMDDLEILNNEFSDHMESIFYNNAQKLAEEIKNN
;
A
#
# COMPACT_ATOMS: atom_id res chain seq x y z
N MET A 1 8.90 4.29 28.21
CA MET A 1 7.60 4.07 27.54
C MET A 1 7.60 2.71 26.88
N LYS A 2 6.53 1.93 27.07
CA LYS A 2 6.35 0.62 26.43
C LYS A 2 5.41 0.74 25.23
N ILE A 3 5.93 0.41 24.07
CA ILE A 3 5.25 0.51 22.79
C ILE A 3 4.91 -0.91 22.32
N VAL A 4 3.63 -1.18 22.09
CA VAL A 4 3.19 -2.46 21.51
C VAL A 4 2.78 -2.25 20.07
N PHE A 5 3.50 -2.88 19.15
CA PHE A 5 3.07 -3.02 17.76
C PHE A 5 2.19 -4.26 17.64
N TYR A 6 1.08 -4.17 16.92
CA TYR A 6 0.25 -5.34 16.65
C TYR A 6 -0.14 -5.43 15.19
N SER A 7 -0.24 -6.66 14.72
CA SER A 7 -0.63 -6.95 13.35
C SER A 7 -1.54 -8.17 13.30
N THR A 8 -2.63 -8.06 12.56
CA THR A 8 -3.54 -9.17 12.29
C THR A 8 -3.19 -9.91 11.00
N ASN A 9 -2.08 -9.57 10.38
CA ASN A 9 -1.56 -10.35 9.27
C ASN A 9 -1.41 -11.80 9.70
N SER A 10 -2.32 -12.65 9.23
CA SER A 10 -2.05 -14.07 9.17
C SER A 10 -1.44 -14.34 7.81
N ASN A 11 -0.40 -15.15 7.76
CA ASN A 11 0.04 -15.65 6.48
C ASN A 11 -1.06 -16.55 5.92
N HIS A 12 -1.84 -16.02 4.98
CA HIS A 12 -2.93 -16.73 4.33
C HIS A 12 -2.46 -17.83 3.36
N TYR A 13 -1.17 -17.96 3.17
CA TYR A 13 -0.58 -19.12 2.52
C TYR A 13 -0.62 -20.28 3.54
N ALA A 14 -1.77 -20.93 3.64
CA ALA A 14 -2.18 -21.81 4.73
C ALA A 14 -1.26 -23.00 5.01
N SER A 15 -0.33 -23.32 4.15
CA SER A 15 0.68 -24.37 4.30
C SER A 15 2.07 -23.86 3.94
N GLY A 16 2.16 -22.69 3.33
CA GLY A 16 3.38 -22.16 2.77
C GLY A 16 4.10 -21.23 3.71
N LYS A 17 5.35 -21.53 3.94
CA LYS A 17 6.27 -20.54 4.45
C LYS A 17 6.56 -19.56 3.32
N MET A 18 6.10 -18.31 3.47
CA MET A 18 6.60 -17.24 2.65
C MET A 18 8.04 -16.99 3.09
N ASP A 19 9.00 -17.35 2.27
CA ASP A 19 10.37 -16.98 2.51
C ASP A 19 10.50 -15.48 2.23
N PHE A 20 10.56 -14.72 3.29
CA PHE A 20 10.74 -13.28 3.25
C PHE A 20 12.09 -12.94 3.84
N LYS A 21 12.90 -12.20 3.12
CA LYS A 21 14.22 -11.76 3.55
C LYS A 21 14.36 -10.27 3.39
N MET A 22 14.68 -9.59 4.49
CA MET A 22 15.00 -8.16 4.50
C MET A 22 16.50 -7.95 4.69
N LEU A 23 17.03 -6.94 4.03
CA LEU A 23 18.38 -6.43 4.26
C LEU A 23 18.32 -4.88 4.33
N PRO A 24 18.74 -4.23 5.43
CA PRO A 24 19.21 -4.89 6.67
C PRO A 24 18.14 -5.76 7.32
N SER A 25 18.56 -6.81 8.04
CA SER A 25 17.65 -7.74 8.70
C SER A 25 16.76 -7.05 9.75
N CYS A 26 15.58 -7.60 10.02
CA CYS A 26 14.72 -7.08 11.08
C CYS A 26 15.44 -7.05 12.44
N THR A 27 16.24 -8.08 12.74
CA THR A 27 17.09 -8.10 13.94
C THR A 27 17.99 -6.86 13.99
N SER A 28 18.70 -6.58 12.91
CA SER A 28 19.59 -5.41 12.83
C SER A 28 18.81 -4.09 12.97
N GLN A 29 17.66 -3.99 12.33
CA GLN A 29 16.82 -2.80 12.42
C GLN A 29 16.30 -2.56 13.86
N TRP A 30 15.87 -3.62 14.57
CA TRP A 30 15.48 -3.52 15.98
C TRP A 30 16.64 -3.11 16.89
N ASP A 31 17.82 -3.64 16.65
CA ASP A 31 19.00 -3.31 17.43
C ASP A 31 19.41 -1.85 17.22
N MET A 32 19.38 -1.36 15.98
CA MET A 32 19.62 0.06 15.66
C MET A 32 18.56 0.96 16.29
N LEU A 33 17.27 0.59 16.18
CA LEU A 33 16.19 1.37 16.78
C LEU A 33 16.35 1.47 18.30
N LYS A 34 16.67 0.35 18.96
CA LYS A 34 16.88 0.34 20.42
C LYS A 34 18.10 1.11 20.83
N ALA A 35 19.19 1.07 20.08
CA ALA A 35 20.38 1.87 20.33
C ALA A 35 20.09 3.38 20.23
N LYS A 36 19.28 3.80 19.26
CA LYS A 36 18.88 5.19 19.06
C LYS A 36 17.86 5.68 20.10
N TYR A 37 16.97 4.81 20.54
CA TYR A 37 15.87 5.12 21.49
C TYR A 37 15.88 4.18 22.71
N PRO A 38 16.92 4.24 23.54
CA PRO A 38 17.10 3.31 24.67
C PRO A 38 15.96 3.39 25.73
N GLN A 39 15.25 4.52 25.79
CA GLN A 39 14.15 4.78 26.71
C GLN A 39 12.86 4.02 26.36
N PHE A 40 12.76 3.41 25.17
CA PHE A 40 11.58 2.67 24.73
C PHE A 40 11.75 1.17 24.94
N ALA A 41 10.69 0.51 25.39
CA ALA A 41 10.58 -0.93 25.37
C ALA A 41 9.61 -1.35 24.27
N PHE A 42 10.04 -2.25 23.41
CA PHE A 42 9.27 -2.69 22.25
C PHE A 42 8.69 -4.07 22.47
N VAL A 43 7.42 -4.22 22.12
CA VAL A 43 6.70 -5.50 22.09
C VAL A 43 5.98 -5.62 20.74
N VAL A 44 5.99 -6.80 20.17
CA VAL A 44 5.25 -7.11 18.95
C VAL A 44 4.26 -8.24 19.23
N VAL A 45 2.99 -8.01 18.93
CA VAL A 45 1.91 -9.00 19.03
C VAL A 45 1.43 -9.35 17.64
N MET A 46 1.65 -10.59 17.18
CA MET A 46 1.29 -11.00 15.83
C MET A 46 1.22 -12.52 15.64
N GLN A 47 0.62 -12.95 14.56
CA GLN A 47 0.60 -14.36 14.14
C GLN A 47 1.90 -14.77 13.46
N LYS A 48 2.25 -16.06 13.55
CA LYS A 48 3.34 -16.66 12.78
C LYS A 48 2.83 -17.29 11.49
N PRO A 49 3.59 -17.21 10.42
CA PRO A 49 4.70 -16.30 10.16
C PRO A 49 4.14 -14.91 9.86
N GLY A 50 4.69 -13.88 10.51
CA GLY A 50 4.33 -12.50 10.18
C GLY A 50 5.25 -11.96 9.13
N MET A 51 4.73 -11.35 8.12
CA MET A 51 5.51 -10.49 7.24
C MET A 51 5.92 -9.28 8.06
N PHE A 52 7.09 -8.73 7.81
CA PHE A 52 7.41 -7.39 8.20
C PHE A 52 8.16 -7.18 9.52
N LEU A 53 8.10 -8.09 10.47
CA LEU A 53 8.70 -7.87 11.77
C LEU A 53 9.64 -9.01 12.19
N TYR A 54 9.99 -9.92 11.27
CA TYR A 54 10.99 -10.97 11.53
C TYR A 54 11.91 -11.28 10.37
N ASP A 55 13.05 -11.87 10.71
CA ASP A 55 14.00 -12.40 9.76
C ASP A 55 13.53 -13.75 9.21
N ASP A 56 13.70 -13.95 7.91
CA ASP A 56 13.51 -15.22 7.20
C ASP A 56 12.19 -15.95 7.52
N GLY A 57 11.15 -15.18 7.90
CA GLY A 57 9.80 -15.68 8.14
C GLY A 57 9.61 -16.53 9.40
N CYS A 58 10.63 -16.77 10.22
CA CYS A 58 10.51 -17.73 11.32
C CYS A 58 11.11 -17.31 12.66
N ASP A 59 12.35 -16.86 12.73
CA ASP A 59 13.05 -16.76 14.00
C ASP A 59 13.65 -15.38 14.25
N ILE A 60 13.24 -14.84 15.36
CA ILE A 60 13.66 -13.55 15.84
C ILE A 60 14.93 -13.75 16.65
N LYS A 61 15.96 -13.01 16.33
CA LYS A 61 17.25 -13.04 17.01
C LYS A 61 17.50 -11.85 17.91
N SER A 62 16.78 -10.72 17.69
CA SER A 62 16.96 -9.53 18.53
C SER A 62 16.41 -9.77 19.95
N GLN A 63 17.23 -9.44 20.95
CA GLN A 63 16.85 -9.40 22.36
C GLN A 63 16.23 -8.05 22.74
N ASN A 64 16.20 -7.10 21.83
CA ASN A 64 15.74 -5.73 22.06
C ASN A 64 14.24 -5.52 21.82
N VAL A 65 13.55 -6.56 21.38
CA VAL A 65 12.11 -6.60 21.19
C VAL A 65 11.51 -7.88 21.76
N LYS A 66 10.40 -7.75 22.46
CA LYS A 66 9.64 -8.90 22.97
C LYS A 66 8.56 -9.27 21.93
N TYR A 67 8.48 -10.53 21.57
CA TYR A 67 7.45 -11.05 20.68
C TYR A 67 6.41 -11.86 21.46
N VAL A 68 5.15 -11.64 21.10
CA VAL A 68 4.00 -12.38 21.60
C VAL A 68 3.26 -12.91 20.39
N PHE A 69 3.31 -14.22 20.21
CA PHE A 69 2.67 -14.85 19.07
C PHE A 69 1.22 -15.19 19.39
N VAL A 70 0.35 -14.87 18.44
CA VAL A 70 -1.06 -15.19 18.47
C VAL A 70 -1.26 -16.55 17.81
N GLU A 71 -1.69 -17.54 18.56
CA GLU A 71 -2.06 -18.84 18.02
C GLU A 71 -3.36 -18.72 17.20
N GLN A 72 -3.53 -19.60 16.19
CA GLN A 72 -4.71 -19.56 15.34
C GLN A 72 -6.03 -19.64 16.12
N SER A 73 -6.06 -20.45 17.20
CA SER A 73 -7.20 -20.55 18.11
C SER A 73 -7.48 -19.28 18.92
N GLN A 74 -6.52 -18.37 19.00
CA GLN A 74 -6.57 -17.11 19.75
C GLN A 74 -6.72 -15.89 18.85
N SER A 75 -7.08 -16.08 17.59
CA SER A 75 -7.11 -15.01 16.58
C SER A 75 -8.37 -14.14 16.63
N SER A 76 -9.24 -14.27 17.64
CA SER A 76 -10.38 -13.35 17.79
C SER A 76 -9.92 -11.93 18.18
N VAL A 77 -10.76 -10.95 17.89
CA VAL A 77 -10.52 -9.54 18.26
C VAL A 77 -10.26 -9.39 19.74
N GLU A 78 -11.09 -10.03 20.57
CA GLU A 78 -11.04 -9.97 22.03
C GLU A 78 -9.76 -10.58 22.58
N ASN A 79 -9.38 -11.75 22.06
CA ASN A 79 -8.17 -12.46 22.50
C ASN A 79 -6.90 -11.68 22.14
N ILE A 80 -6.83 -11.10 20.93
CA ILE A 80 -5.68 -10.29 20.54
C ILE A 80 -5.62 -9.02 21.39
N ALA A 81 -6.75 -8.36 21.62
CA ALA A 81 -6.80 -7.19 22.50
C ALA A 81 -6.38 -7.54 23.95
N GLU A 82 -6.76 -8.70 24.46
CA GLU A 82 -6.31 -9.17 25.77
C GLU A 82 -4.81 -9.44 25.81
N LEU A 83 -4.26 -10.10 24.81
CA LEU A 83 -2.81 -10.33 24.69
C LEU A 83 -2.04 -8.99 24.69
N ILE A 84 -2.55 -7.97 24.00
CA ILE A 84 -1.97 -6.62 24.00
C ILE A 84 -2.08 -6.00 25.40
N CYS A 85 -3.25 -6.05 26.04
CA CYS A 85 -3.46 -5.51 27.38
C CYS A 85 -2.52 -6.13 28.41
N ASN A 86 -2.29 -7.44 28.33
CA ASN A 86 -1.40 -8.18 29.22
C ASN A 86 0.08 -7.74 29.10
N GLN A 87 0.43 -6.99 28.05
CA GLN A 87 1.76 -6.39 27.94
C GLN A 87 1.85 -5.06 28.72
N ASN A 88 0.76 -4.52 29.24
CA ASN A 88 0.68 -3.21 29.90
C ASN A 88 1.32 -2.11 29.02
N PRO A 89 0.80 -1.83 27.82
CA PRO A 89 1.34 -0.83 26.93
C PRO A 89 1.03 0.59 27.41
N ASP A 90 1.99 1.52 27.21
CA ASP A 90 1.70 2.95 27.24
C ASP A 90 0.99 3.39 25.95
N ILE A 91 1.28 2.70 24.84
CA ILE A 91 0.65 2.92 23.53
C ILE A 91 0.67 1.64 22.72
N ALA A 92 -0.40 1.39 21.96
CA ALA A 92 -0.51 0.33 20.96
C ALA A 92 -0.58 0.93 19.56
N ILE A 93 0.10 0.35 18.59
CA ILE A 93 0.17 0.83 17.19
C ILE A 93 -0.14 -0.33 16.26
N ALA A 94 -1.14 -0.15 15.40
CA ALA A 94 -1.43 -1.10 14.33
C ALA A 94 -0.36 -1.01 13.22
N VAL A 95 0.19 -2.15 12.83
CA VAL A 95 1.26 -2.22 11.80
C VAL A 95 0.95 -3.28 10.75
N THR A 96 -0.31 -3.57 10.52
CA THR A 96 -0.71 -4.50 9.47
C THR A 96 -0.30 -3.94 8.12
N TYR A 97 0.43 -4.76 7.40
CA TYR A 97 0.84 -4.52 6.03
C TYR A 97 -0.10 -5.27 5.09
N TRP A 98 -0.22 -4.85 3.83
CA TRP A 98 -1.09 -5.58 2.93
C TRP A 98 -0.61 -7.01 2.70
N THR A 99 -1.55 -7.94 2.66
CA THR A 99 -1.28 -9.33 2.30
C THR A 99 -2.32 -9.80 1.29
N GLN A 100 -1.86 -10.47 0.23
CA GLN A 100 -2.77 -11.21 -0.63
C GLN A 100 -3.37 -12.40 0.15
N PRO A 101 -4.62 -12.79 -0.15
CA PRO A 101 -5.52 -12.23 -1.15
C PRO A 101 -6.44 -11.13 -0.63
N PHE A 102 -6.41 -10.80 0.66
CA PHE A 102 -7.42 -9.94 1.28
C PHE A 102 -6.81 -8.79 2.09
N ASP A 103 -7.28 -7.59 1.84
CA ASP A 103 -6.85 -6.36 2.52
C ASP A 103 -7.72 -5.98 3.72
N TRP A 104 -8.79 -6.69 3.97
CA TRP A 104 -9.74 -6.43 5.04
C TRP A 104 -9.19 -6.66 6.47
N MET A 105 -7.93 -7.06 6.59
CA MET A 105 -7.24 -7.15 7.88
C MET A 105 -7.11 -5.81 8.59
N SER A 106 -7.07 -4.70 7.86
CA SER A 106 -7.10 -3.35 8.46
C SER A 106 -8.40 -3.09 9.22
N ILE A 107 -9.51 -3.66 8.79
CA ILE A 107 -10.79 -3.61 9.50
C ILE A 107 -10.68 -4.34 10.85
N LYS A 108 -10.05 -5.50 10.89
CA LYS A 108 -9.82 -6.25 12.13
C LYS A 108 -8.90 -5.50 13.10
N ASP A 109 -7.87 -4.84 12.60
CA ASP A 109 -7.01 -3.96 13.41
C ASP A 109 -7.83 -2.84 14.07
N SER A 110 -8.75 -2.23 13.31
CA SER A 110 -9.64 -1.19 13.82
C SER A 110 -10.59 -1.72 14.91
N MET A 111 -11.14 -2.92 14.74
CA MET A 111 -11.97 -3.56 15.77
C MET A 111 -11.18 -3.82 17.07
N ILE A 112 -9.93 -4.28 16.94
CA ILE A 112 -9.02 -4.46 18.10
C ILE A 112 -8.75 -3.11 18.75
N ALA A 113 -8.47 -2.06 17.96
CA ALA A 113 -8.23 -0.72 18.45
C ALA A 113 -9.41 -0.17 19.25
N ASP A 114 -10.64 -0.44 18.83
CA ASP A 114 -11.84 -0.01 19.55
C ASP A 114 -11.94 -0.70 20.94
N VAL A 115 -11.65 -1.99 21.01
CA VAL A 115 -11.57 -2.72 22.30
C VAL A 115 -10.49 -2.12 23.19
N LEU A 116 -9.31 -1.82 22.66
CA LEU A 116 -8.20 -1.22 23.41
C LEU A 116 -8.54 0.18 23.93
N ARG A 117 -9.19 1.01 23.11
CA ARG A 117 -9.65 2.36 23.46
C ARG A 117 -10.71 2.31 24.57
N CYS A 118 -11.64 1.34 24.54
CA CYS A 118 -12.60 1.09 25.62
C CYS A 118 -11.88 0.76 26.93
N LYS A 119 -10.74 0.10 26.88
CA LYS A 119 -9.87 -0.19 28.02
C LYS A 119 -8.91 0.96 28.38
N LYS A 120 -9.09 2.15 27.76
CA LYS A 120 -8.30 3.37 27.97
C LYS A 120 -6.82 3.24 27.58
N ILE A 121 -6.49 2.33 26.67
CA ILE A 121 -5.15 2.22 26.08
C ILE A 121 -5.07 3.18 24.90
N LYS A 122 -4.06 4.07 24.92
CA LYS A 122 -3.78 4.93 23.77
C LYS A 122 -3.46 4.04 22.57
N THR A 123 -4.22 4.20 21.48
CA THR A 123 -4.07 3.31 20.31
C THR A 123 -4.03 4.12 19.02
N ILE A 124 -2.99 3.92 18.23
CA ILE A 124 -2.84 4.47 16.90
C ILE A 124 -3.28 3.42 15.89
N CYS A 125 -4.44 3.65 15.33
CA CYS A 125 -5.08 2.86 14.30
C CYS A 125 -6.26 3.66 13.76
N HIS A 126 -6.59 3.52 12.50
CA HIS A 126 -7.78 4.12 11.91
C HIS A 126 -9.05 3.62 12.60
N SER A 127 -10.12 4.40 12.57
CA SER A 127 -11.43 3.95 13.06
C SER A 127 -11.99 2.86 12.15
N LEU A 128 -12.94 2.08 12.68
CA LEU A 128 -13.64 1.07 11.89
C LEU A 128 -14.32 1.70 10.66
N GLU A 129 -15.01 2.83 10.84
CA GLU A 129 -15.66 3.58 9.76
C GLU A 129 -14.67 3.99 8.67
N THR A 130 -13.52 4.56 9.05
CA THR A 130 -12.47 4.97 8.12
C THR A 130 -11.93 3.78 7.33
N SER A 131 -11.63 2.67 8.03
CA SER A 131 -11.11 1.46 7.40
C SER A 131 -12.11 0.83 6.42
N GLU A 132 -13.41 0.83 6.75
CA GLU A 132 -14.47 0.36 5.86
C GLU A 132 -14.65 1.26 4.63
N ILE A 133 -14.57 2.58 4.79
CA ILE A 133 -14.63 3.51 3.65
C ILE A 133 -13.46 3.27 2.72
N CYS A 134 -12.25 3.15 3.26
CA CYS A 134 -11.03 3.00 2.45
C CYS A 134 -10.90 1.60 1.82
N PHE A 135 -11.47 0.57 2.44
CA PHE A 135 -11.40 -0.80 1.95
C PHE A 135 -12.29 -1.04 0.71
N ASP A 136 -13.48 -0.43 0.67
CA ASP A 136 -14.45 -0.59 -0.41
C ASP A 136 -14.34 0.58 -1.40
N LYS A 137 -13.94 0.30 -2.64
CA LYS A 137 -13.76 1.33 -3.69
C LYS A 137 -15.03 2.11 -3.98
N PHE A 138 -16.20 1.47 -3.84
CA PHE A 138 -17.46 2.18 -4.02
C PHE A 138 -17.75 3.12 -2.86
N ARG A 139 -17.53 2.70 -1.60
CA ARG A 139 -17.63 3.60 -0.44
C ARG A 139 -16.63 4.75 -0.51
N THR A 140 -15.39 4.47 -0.91
CA THR A 140 -14.38 5.52 -1.18
C THR A 140 -14.89 6.51 -2.22
N HIS A 141 -15.39 6.02 -3.37
CA HIS A 141 -15.93 6.87 -4.43
C HIS A 141 -17.10 7.73 -3.94
N GLN A 142 -18.05 7.16 -3.20
CA GLN A 142 -19.17 7.89 -2.61
C GLN A 142 -18.67 8.98 -1.64
N PHE A 143 -17.76 8.64 -0.75
CA PHE A 143 -17.17 9.58 0.20
C PHE A 143 -16.47 10.75 -0.52
N LEU A 144 -15.70 10.47 -1.54
CA LEU A 144 -15.00 11.50 -2.33
C LEU A 144 -15.97 12.43 -3.03
N LYS A 145 -17.01 11.90 -3.69
CA LYS A 145 -18.05 12.71 -4.36
C LYS A 145 -18.85 13.56 -3.38
N GLN A 146 -19.26 12.99 -2.25
CA GLN A 146 -20.03 13.72 -1.22
C GLN A 146 -19.24 14.88 -0.59
N ASN A 147 -17.92 14.73 -0.53
CA ASN A 147 -17.03 15.75 0.02
C ASN A 147 -16.34 16.61 -1.05
N SER A 148 -16.80 16.56 -2.29
CA SER A 148 -16.29 17.37 -3.40
C SER A 148 -14.77 17.21 -3.64
N PHE A 149 -14.25 16.00 -3.52
CA PHE A 149 -12.94 15.63 -4.02
C PHE A 149 -13.02 15.22 -5.49
N ASN A 150 -11.99 15.51 -6.26
CA ASN A 150 -11.91 15.02 -7.61
C ASN A 150 -11.63 13.50 -7.61
N CYS A 151 -12.54 12.77 -8.21
CA CYS A 151 -12.40 11.35 -8.56
C CYS A 151 -13.12 11.09 -9.88
N ALA A 152 -12.84 10.01 -10.56
CA ALA A 152 -13.47 9.66 -11.82
C ALA A 152 -15.00 9.60 -11.68
N ASP A 153 -15.73 9.92 -12.73
CA ASP A 153 -17.16 9.63 -12.77
C ASP A 153 -17.39 8.13 -12.94
N GLY A 154 -18.38 7.59 -12.24
CA GLY A 154 -18.55 6.15 -12.20
C GLY A 154 -19.96 5.68 -11.88
N VAL A 155 -20.20 4.41 -12.18
CA VAL A 155 -21.47 3.69 -11.97
C VAL A 155 -21.20 2.43 -11.16
N TYR A 156 -21.90 2.28 -10.06
CA TYR A 156 -21.89 1.08 -9.24
C TYR A 156 -22.79 0.00 -9.82
N VAL A 157 -22.30 -1.24 -9.82
CA VAL A 157 -23.03 -2.42 -10.29
C VAL A 157 -23.15 -3.41 -9.14
N HIS A 158 -24.34 -3.48 -8.57
CA HIS A 158 -24.67 -4.44 -7.53
C HIS A 158 -24.85 -5.83 -8.15
N HIS A 159 -24.00 -6.77 -7.79
CA HIS A 159 -23.93 -8.08 -8.44
C HIS A 159 -25.25 -8.87 -8.43
N GLU A 160 -25.87 -9.02 -7.26
CA GLU A 160 -27.09 -9.84 -7.14
C GLU A 160 -28.27 -9.26 -7.93
N MET A 161 -28.40 -7.93 -7.96
CA MET A 161 -29.45 -7.28 -8.75
C MET A 161 -29.16 -7.36 -10.25
N PHE A 162 -27.89 -7.21 -10.64
CA PHE A 162 -27.48 -7.25 -12.04
C PHE A 162 -27.64 -8.65 -12.67
N TYR A 163 -27.47 -9.69 -11.87
CA TYR A 163 -27.61 -11.10 -12.29
C TYR A 163 -28.77 -11.81 -11.57
N ALA A 164 -29.86 -11.11 -11.30
CA ALA A 164 -30.99 -11.65 -10.54
C ALA A 164 -31.51 -12.99 -11.09
N GLU A 165 -31.44 -13.22 -12.41
CA GLU A 165 -31.80 -14.50 -13.05
C GLU A 165 -30.91 -15.67 -12.64
N ARG A 166 -29.67 -15.43 -12.17
CA ARG A 166 -28.77 -16.48 -11.66
C ARG A 166 -29.24 -17.05 -10.32
N SER A 167 -30.00 -16.26 -9.57
CA SER A 167 -30.60 -16.66 -8.28
C SER A 167 -31.87 -17.49 -8.44
N LYS A 168 -32.15 -18.02 -9.65
CA LYS A 168 -33.36 -18.75 -10.00
C LYS A 168 -34.67 -17.96 -9.83
N LEU A 169 -34.59 -16.66 -9.74
CA LEU A 169 -35.74 -15.78 -9.78
C LEU A 169 -36.26 -15.69 -11.21
N VAL A 170 -37.53 -15.97 -11.39
CA VAL A 170 -38.18 -15.80 -12.70
C VAL A 170 -38.48 -14.30 -12.84
N ILE A 171 -37.66 -13.62 -13.59
CA ILE A 171 -37.87 -12.21 -13.96
C ILE A 171 -38.03 -12.11 -15.48
N ALA A 172 -39.07 -11.42 -15.92
CA ALA A 172 -39.33 -11.23 -17.35
C ALA A 172 -38.31 -10.23 -17.97
N GLU A 173 -37.91 -9.25 -17.21
CA GLU A 173 -37.00 -8.18 -17.63
C GLU A 173 -36.18 -7.69 -16.44
N ASN A 174 -34.88 -7.53 -16.61
CA ASN A 174 -33.99 -6.99 -15.57
C ASN A 174 -33.84 -5.46 -15.73
N ILE A 175 -34.78 -4.73 -15.18
CA ILE A 175 -34.81 -3.26 -15.26
C ILE A 175 -33.59 -2.63 -14.60
N TYR A 176 -33.06 -3.23 -13.51
CA TYR A 176 -31.83 -2.73 -12.88
C TYR A 176 -30.65 -2.76 -13.85
N ARG A 177 -30.47 -3.87 -14.58
CA ARG A 177 -29.41 -4.03 -15.59
C ARG A 177 -29.52 -3.00 -16.70
N GLU A 178 -30.73 -2.77 -17.22
CA GLU A 178 -30.98 -1.78 -18.25
C GLU A 178 -30.66 -0.36 -17.74
N SER A 179 -31.05 -0.06 -16.50
CA SER A 179 -30.69 1.22 -15.85
C SER A 179 -29.18 1.39 -15.73
N VAL A 180 -28.45 0.34 -15.30
CA VAL A 180 -27.00 0.37 -15.20
C VAL A 180 -26.35 0.64 -16.56
N PHE A 181 -26.77 -0.07 -17.61
CA PHE A 181 -26.23 0.17 -18.95
C PHE A 181 -26.56 1.58 -19.49
N SER A 182 -27.73 2.10 -19.18
CA SER A 182 -28.10 3.47 -19.54
C SER A 182 -27.22 4.51 -18.83
N GLN A 183 -26.81 4.25 -17.58
CA GLN A 183 -25.89 5.13 -16.85
C GLN A 183 -24.47 5.02 -17.38
N ILE A 184 -23.96 3.81 -17.63
CA ILE A 184 -22.63 3.57 -18.19
C ILE A 184 -22.49 4.25 -19.57
N ALA A 185 -23.55 4.25 -20.39
CA ALA A 185 -23.53 4.89 -21.69
C ALA A 185 -23.37 6.44 -21.65
N LYS A 186 -23.47 7.05 -20.46
CA LYS A 186 -23.23 8.49 -20.26
C LYS A 186 -21.78 8.80 -19.86
N LEU A 187 -21.00 7.81 -19.45
CA LEU A 187 -19.60 7.98 -19.09
C LEU A 187 -18.74 8.15 -20.34
N LYS A 188 -17.62 8.85 -20.21
CA LYS A 188 -16.65 9.03 -21.31
C LYS A 188 -15.75 7.80 -21.43
N LEU A 189 -15.58 7.35 -22.67
CA LEU A 189 -14.64 6.27 -23.02
C LEU A 189 -13.17 6.78 -23.04
N PRO A 190 -12.20 5.92 -22.73
CA PRO A 190 -12.33 4.52 -22.29
C PRO A 190 -12.85 4.39 -20.85
N LEU A 191 -13.29 3.20 -20.46
CA LEU A 191 -13.75 2.90 -19.12
C LEU A 191 -12.85 1.89 -18.43
N VAL A 192 -12.80 1.94 -17.11
CA VAL A 192 -12.22 0.88 -16.27
C VAL A 192 -13.32 0.21 -15.45
N ILE A 193 -13.36 -1.12 -15.49
CA ILE A 193 -14.26 -1.95 -14.70
C ILE A 193 -13.43 -2.63 -13.63
N LYS A 194 -13.75 -2.42 -12.37
CA LYS A 194 -12.96 -2.94 -11.25
C LYS A 194 -13.83 -3.55 -10.17
N ASP A 195 -13.28 -4.52 -9.45
CA ASP A 195 -13.90 -5.04 -8.23
C ASP A 195 -14.00 -3.91 -7.19
N THR A 196 -15.11 -3.85 -6.44
CA THR A 196 -15.22 -2.92 -5.32
C THR A 196 -14.28 -3.31 -4.18
N LEU A 197 -14.04 -4.60 -4.02
CA LEU A 197 -13.11 -5.18 -3.06
C LEU A 197 -11.96 -5.85 -3.84
N GLY A 198 -10.77 -5.30 -3.78
CA GLY A 198 -9.63 -5.85 -4.53
C GLY A 198 -8.34 -5.10 -4.28
N LEU A 199 -7.22 -5.76 -4.57
CA LEU A 199 -5.87 -5.28 -4.37
C LEU A 199 -5.12 -5.15 -5.68
N SER A 200 -4.18 -4.21 -5.73
CA SER A 200 -3.07 -4.21 -6.67
C SER A 200 -3.48 -4.33 -8.14
N SER A 201 -4.55 -3.68 -8.56
CA SER A 201 -5.08 -3.72 -9.93
C SER A 201 -5.54 -5.12 -10.41
N PHE A 202 -5.66 -6.10 -9.53
CA PHE A 202 -6.27 -7.38 -9.88
C PHE A 202 -7.78 -7.22 -10.13
N GLY A 203 -8.29 -7.88 -11.18
CA GLY A 203 -9.70 -7.81 -11.53
C GLY A 203 -10.13 -6.49 -12.16
N MET A 204 -9.19 -5.76 -12.79
CA MET A 204 -9.49 -4.54 -13.54
C MET A 204 -9.44 -4.82 -15.03
N ASP A 205 -10.47 -4.38 -15.74
CA ASP A 205 -10.58 -4.44 -17.19
C ASP A 205 -10.69 -3.00 -17.75
N VAL A 206 -9.80 -2.62 -18.66
CA VAL A 206 -9.92 -1.38 -19.43
C VAL A 206 -10.62 -1.69 -20.75
N VAL A 207 -11.68 -0.96 -21.04
CA VAL A 207 -12.53 -1.16 -22.22
C VAL A 207 -12.67 0.13 -23.02
N ASN A 208 -12.60 0.02 -24.33
CA ASN A 208 -12.63 1.16 -25.24
C ASN A 208 -14.00 1.44 -25.87
N THR A 209 -14.94 0.54 -25.69
CA THR A 209 -16.30 0.64 -26.20
C THR A 209 -17.35 0.22 -25.18
N TYR A 210 -18.55 0.75 -25.28
CA TYR A 210 -19.68 0.32 -24.44
C TYR A 210 -20.08 -1.14 -24.70
N ALA A 211 -19.84 -1.65 -25.91
CA ALA A 211 -20.07 -3.05 -26.25
C ALA A 211 -19.11 -3.97 -25.47
N GLU A 212 -17.83 -3.60 -25.38
CA GLU A 212 -16.85 -4.31 -24.55
C GLU A 212 -17.24 -4.25 -23.07
N ALA A 213 -17.63 -3.06 -22.56
CA ALA A 213 -18.08 -2.92 -21.18
C ALA A 213 -19.27 -3.85 -20.87
N LYS A 214 -20.25 -3.90 -21.77
CA LYS A 214 -21.38 -4.82 -21.67
C LYS A 214 -20.95 -6.27 -21.68
N HIS A 215 -20.02 -6.64 -22.57
CA HIS A 215 -19.49 -8.00 -22.65
C HIS A 215 -18.76 -8.42 -21.36
N VAL A 216 -17.88 -7.55 -20.84
CA VAL A 216 -17.16 -7.80 -19.58
C VAL A 216 -18.14 -7.97 -18.42
N LEU A 217 -19.09 -7.04 -18.26
CA LEU A 217 -20.07 -7.09 -17.18
C LEU A 217 -20.97 -8.34 -17.26
N LEU A 218 -21.35 -8.80 -18.45
CA LEU A 218 -22.18 -9.99 -18.63
C LEU A 218 -21.39 -11.30 -18.54
N SER A 219 -20.07 -11.24 -18.44
CA SER A 219 -19.22 -12.42 -18.34
C SER A 219 -19.58 -13.26 -17.10
N LYS A 220 -19.56 -14.59 -17.27
CA LYS A 220 -19.75 -15.55 -16.18
C LYS A 220 -18.64 -15.50 -15.11
N ARG A 221 -17.52 -14.83 -15.40
CA ARG A 221 -16.40 -14.65 -14.46
C ARG A 221 -16.69 -13.61 -13.38
N ASN A 222 -17.66 -12.74 -13.61
CA ASN A 222 -18.07 -11.74 -12.62
C ASN A 222 -18.84 -12.42 -11.48
N ASN A 223 -18.30 -12.31 -10.29
CA ASN A 223 -18.82 -12.94 -9.06
C ASN A 223 -18.91 -11.99 -7.87
N GLY A 224 -18.85 -10.69 -8.11
CA GLY A 224 -18.93 -9.64 -7.08
C GLY A 224 -19.38 -8.30 -7.65
N ASP A 225 -19.56 -7.35 -6.77
CA ASP A 225 -19.91 -5.98 -7.11
C ASP A 225 -18.80 -5.32 -7.94
N ARG A 226 -19.19 -4.43 -8.85
CA ARG A 226 -18.28 -3.71 -9.73
C ARG A 226 -18.46 -2.20 -9.62
N LEU A 227 -17.37 -1.50 -9.83
CA LEU A 227 -17.36 -0.07 -10.08
C LEU A 227 -16.86 0.15 -11.51
N VAL A 228 -17.69 0.79 -12.34
CA VAL A 228 -17.35 1.18 -13.73
C VAL A 228 -17.06 2.65 -13.71
N GLU A 229 -15.85 3.06 -14.05
CA GLU A 229 -15.42 4.46 -14.01
C GLU A 229 -14.85 4.92 -15.36
N GLU A 230 -14.89 6.23 -15.61
CA GLU A 230 -14.10 6.82 -16.68
C GLU A 230 -12.62 6.55 -16.43
N PHE A 231 -11.91 6.08 -17.47
CA PHE A 231 -10.49 5.82 -17.37
C PHE A 231 -9.72 7.13 -17.58
N LEU A 232 -9.23 7.69 -16.49
CA LEU A 232 -8.40 8.89 -16.52
C LEU A 232 -6.99 8.56 -17.00
N GLN A 233 -6.45 9.41 -17.87
CA GLN A 233 -5.10 9.28 -18.41
C GLN A 233 -4.19 10.34 -17.80
N GLY A 234 -2.99 9.95 -17.43
CA GLY A 234 -1.98 10.85 -16.89
C GLY A 234 -0.94 10.14 -16.03
N PRO A 235 0.09 10.85 -15.57
CA PRO A 235 1.05 10.29 -14.65
C PRO A 235 0.41 9.88 -13.33
N SER A 236 0.81 8.70 -12.84
CA SER A 236 0.33 8.10 -11.60
C SER A 236 1.28 8.42 -10.45
N PHE A 237 0.72 8.73 -9.29
CA PHE A 237 1.48 9.09 -8.10
C PHE A 237 0.95 8.36 -6.87
N GLY A 238 1.80 8.31 -5.85
CA GLY A 238 1.37 7.95 -4.51
C GLY A 238 1.90 8.96 -3.51
N ILE A 239 1.12 9.25 -2.50
CA ILE A 239 1.45 10.15 -1.40
C ILE A 239 1.08 9.49 -0.08
N GLU A 240 1.78 9.82 0.98
CA GLU A 240 1.43 9.33 2.31
C GLU A 240 1.07 10.45 3.28
N ILE A 241 0.19 10.12 4.20
CA ILE A 241 -0.29 11.00 5.27
C ILE A 241 0.00 10.31 6.60
N TYR A 242 0.63 11.03 7.50
CA TYR A 242 1.02 10.56 8.84
C TYR A 242 0.39 11.40 9.92
N GLY A 243 -0.03 10.79 11.02
CA GLY A 243 -0.50 11.51 12.18
C GLY A 243 -1.88 11.10 12.66
N SER A 244 -2.45 11.90 13.56
CA SER A 244 -3.77 11.68 14.15
C SER A 244 -4.32 12.98 14.73
N GLU A 245 -5.64 13.00 14.98
CA GLU A 245 -6.33 14.04 15.76
C GLU A 245 -6.04 15.48 15.26
N GLY A 246 -6.00 15.66 13.94
CA GLY A 246 -5.78 16.98 13.32
C GLY A 246 -4.30 17.35 13.13
N ASN A 247 -3.38 16.59 13.70
CA ASN A 247 -1.95 16.79 13.53
C ASN A 247 -1.41 15.87 12.44
N TYR A 248 -1.46 16.35 11.20
CA TYR A 248 -1.08 15.55 10.03
C TYR A 248 0.13 16.12 9.30
N THR A 249 0.99 15.21 8.85
CA THR A 249 2.05 15.50 7.88
C THR A 249 1.70 14.81 6.57
N VAL A 250 1.78 15.56 5.48
CA VAL A 250 1.62 15.05 4.11
C VAL A 250 2.98 15.07 3.43
N THR A 251 3.40 13.93 2.88
CA THR A 251 4.68 13.81 2.18
C THR A 251 4.68 14.55 0.84
N ASP A 252 5.83 14.66 0.20
CA ASP A 252 5.88 14.91 -1.24
C ASP A 252 5.55 13.60 -1.97
N PRO A 253 4.86 13.65 -3.13
CA PRO A 253 4.48 12.44 -3.82
C PRO A 253 5.68 11.75 -4.50
N LEU A 254 5.55 10.43 -4.67
CA LEU A 254 6.37 9.64 -5.59
C LEU A 254 5.59 9.42 -6.87
N ILE A 255 6.26 9.48 -8.01
CA ILE A 255 5.68 9.08 -9.29
C ILE A 255 5.85 7.58 -9.50
N ASN A 256 4.82 6.94 -10.06
CA ASN A 256 4.77 5.51 -10.34
C ASN A 256 4.83 5.26 -11.85
N SER A 257 5.56 4.22 -12.26
CA SER A 257 5.47 3.76 -13.63
C SER A 257 4.13 3.04 -13.88
N VAL A 258 3.61 3.18 -15.07
CA VAL A 258 2.40 2.50 -15.53
C VAL A 258 2.74 1.55 -16.68
N ASN A 259 1.94 0.50 -16.85
CA ASN A 259 2.06 -0.42 -17.96
C ASN A 259 1.48 0.20 -19.26
N GLN A 260 1.50 -0.56 -20.34
CA GLN A 260 0.96 -0.12 -21.64
C GLN A 260 -0.54 0.24 -21.63
N PHE A 261 -1.27 -0.16 -20.59
CA PHE A 261 -2.69 0.17 -20.40
C PHE A 261 -2.89 1.36 -19.48
N GLY A 262 -1.84 2.04 -19.03
CA GLY A 262 -1.92 3.16 -18.08
C GLY A 262 -2.20 2.75 -16.64
N LEU A 263 -2.05 1.47 -16.30
CA LEU A 263 -2.27 0.94 -14.95
C LEU A 263 -0.93 0.68 -14.25
N THR A 264 -0.89 0.94 -12.94
CA THR A 264 0.24 0.49 -12.12
C THR A 264 0.22 -1.03 -12.02
N SER A 265 1.36 -1.67 -12.29
CA SER A 265 1.53 -3.11 -12.14
C SER A 265 2.45 -3.39 -10.95
N PRO A 266 1.98 -4.07 -9.90
CA PRO A 266 2.82 -4.34 -8.73
C PRO A 266 4.14 -5.06 -9.04
N LYS A 267 4.14 -5.87 -10.10
CA LYS A 267 5.33 -6.63 -10.53
C LYS A 267 6.33 -5.83 -11.34
N GLN A 268 5.89 -4.74 -11.98
CA GLN A 268 6.69 -3.95 -12.91
C GLN A 268 6.75 -2.47 -12.54
N ASN A 269 6.26 -2.12 -11.35
CA ASN A 269 6.22 -0.75 -10.90
C ASN A 269 7.61 -0.26 -10.49
N VAL A 270 7.99 0.90 -11.03
CA VAL A 270 9.11 1.71 -10.54
C VAL A 270 8.50 2.92 -9.85
N LYS A 271 9.01 3.26 -8.67
CA LYS A 271 8.65 4.46 -7.92
C LYS A 271 9.87 5.38 -7.87
N LEU A 272 9.66 6.65 -8.09
CA LEU A 272 10.72 7.67 -8.10
C LEU A 272 10.21 8.96 -7.48
N GLY A 273 11.01 9.62 -6.68
CA GLY A 273 10.69 10.92 -6.10
C GLY A 273 11.65 11.34 -5.00
N PRO A 274 11.37 12.45 -4.31
CA PRO A 274 10.11 13.19 -4.32
C PRO A 274 9.86 13.98 -5.61
N VAL A 275 8.59 14.22 -5.92
CA VAL A 275 8.18 15.07 -7.03
C VAL A 275 7.77 16.44 -6.49
N THR A 276 8.47 17.48 -6.93
CA THR A 276 8.25 18.85 -6.48
C THR A 276 8.03 19.84 -7.63
N ALA A 277 7.94 19.33 -8.87
CA ALA A 277 7.78 20.15 -10.07
C ALA A 277 6.52 21.04 -10.00
N GLU A 278 6.64 22.32 -10.32
CA GLU A 278 5.58 23.32 -10.21
C GLU A 278 4.33 22.97 -11.03
N LYS A 279 4.50 22.34 -12.18
CA LYS A 279 3.39 21.88 -13.04
C LYS A 279 2.39 20.99 -12.30
N TYR A 280 2.82 20.31 -11.25
CA TYR A 280 1.96 19.40 -10.46
C TYR A 280 1.25 20.07 -9.29
N LYS A 281 1.45 21.35 -9.04
CA LYS A 281 0.72 22.09 -7.99
C LYS A 281 0.72 21.37 -6.63
N ILE A 282 1.90 20.93 -6.20
CA ILE A 282 2.06 20.14 -4.97
C ILE A 282 1.49 20.80 -3.71
N PRO A 283 1.59 22.15 -3.52
CA PRO A 283 0.98 22.81 -2.37
C PRO A 283 -0.53 22.62 -2.31
N GLU A 284 -1.24 22.71 -3.45
CA GLU A 284 -2.67 22.48 -3.54
C GLU A 284 -3.02 21.03 -3.21
N LEU A 285 -2.26 20.08 -3.75
CA LEU A 285 -2.41 18.66 -3.43
C LEU A 285 -2.29 18.42 -1.92
N LYS A 286 -1.25 18.95 -1.28
CA LYS A 286 -1.04 18.78 0.16
C LYS A 286 -2.20 19.34 0.99
N ASN A 287 -2.76 20.47 0.61
CA ASN A 287 -3.93 21.03 1.26
C ASN A 287 -5.15 20.13 1.12
N GLU A 288 -5.39 19.56 -0.07
CA GLU A 288 -6.46 18.59 -0.29
C GLU A 288 -6.25 17.31 0.53
N MET A 289 -5.01 16.81 0.64
CA MET A 289 -4.71 15.65 1.47
C MET A 289 -4.89 15.93 2.97
N LEU A 290 -4.55 17.13 3.44
CA LEU A 290 -4.86 17.54 4.82
C LEU A 290 -6.36 17.60 5.07
N ARG A 291 -7.13 18.12 4.11
CA ARG A 291 -8.61 18.13 4.17
C ARG A 291 -9.16 16.70 4.22
N LEU A 292 -8.63 15.81 3.38
CA LEU A 292 -8.99 14.39 3.35
C LEU A 292 -8.71 13.72 4.70
N ALA A 293 -7.52 13.94 5.25
CA ALA A 293 -7.11 13.37 6.53
C ALA A 293 -8.02 13.79 7.69
N ASN A 294 -8.41 15.06 7.72
CA ASN A 294 -9.32 15.59 8.74
C ASN A 294 -10.72 15.01 8.62
N LEU A 295 -11.27 14.90 7.41
CA LEU A 295 -12.60 14.35 7.18
C LEU A 295 -12.68 12.85 7.51
N LEU A 296 -11.67 12.08 7.13
CA LEU A 296 -11.56 10.66 7.47
C LEU A 296 -11.11 10.42 8.93
N LYS A 297 -10.66 11.46 9.63
CA LYS A 297 -10.07 11.33 10.99
C LYS A 297 -8.98 10.26 11.02
N LEU A 298 -8.04 10.35 10.09
CA LEU A 298 -6.96 9.38 9.98
C LEU A 298 -6.19 9.23 11.30
N SER A 299 -5.65 8.04 11.57
CA SER A 299 -4.85 7.77 12.76
C SER A 299 -3.76 6.75 12.45
N GLY A 300 -2.55 7.24 12.27
CA GLY A 300 -1.38 6.46 11.85
C GLY A 300 -0.94 6.78 10.43
N ILE A 301 -0.71 5.77 9.62
CA ILE A 301 -0.22 5.86 8.24
C ILE A 301 -1.37 5.60 7.27
N ALA A 302 -1.53 6.46 6.29
CA ALA A 302 -2.41 6.23 5.15
C ALA A 302 -1.68 6.59 3.85
N GLN A 303 -1.87 5.78 2.81
CA GLN A 303 -1.35 6.00 1.47
C GLN A 303 -2.50 6.31 0.53
N VAL A 304 -2.32 7.31 -0.34
CA VAL A 304 -3.31 7.71 -1.34
C VAL A 304 -2.71 7.54 -2.73
N ASP A 305 -3.39 6.76 -3.57
CA ASP A 305 -3.07 6.66 -5.00
C ASP A 305 -3.75 7.79 -5.75
N LEU A 306 -2.97 8.47 -6.57
CA LEU A 306 -3.34 9.70 -7.25
C LEU A 306 -3.04 9.62 -8.74
N LEU A 307 -3.77 10.40 -9.50
CA LEU A 307 -3.51 10.63 -10.91
C LEU A 307 -3.58 12.14 -11.20
N PHE A 308 -2.67 12.64 -12.02
CA PHE A 308 -2.70 14.02 -12.48
C PHE A 308 -3.16 14.06 -13.93
N SER A 309 -4.35 14.58 -14.18
CA SER A 309 -4.96 14.65 -15.50
C SER A 309 -5.62 16.00 -15.69
N ASP A 310 -5.59 16.53 -16.91
CA ASP A 310 -6.21 17.81 -17.26
C ASP A 310 -5.88 18.94 -16.27
N ASN A 311 -4.61 18.98 -15.84
CA ASN A 311 -4.08 19.96 -14.90
C ASN A 311 -4.74 19.93 -13.50
N GLN A 312 -5.30 18.78 -13.10
CA GLN A 312 -5.96 18.54 -11.82
C GLN A 312 -5.54 17.20 -11.21
N TRP A 313 -5.59 17.12 -9.87
CA TRP A 313 -5.40 15.91 -9.12
C TRP A 313 -6.70 15.13 -8.95
N TYR A 314 -6.62 13.82 -9.14
CA TYR A 314 -7.70 12.89 -8.90
C TYR A 314 -7.27 11.84 -7.89
N ILE A 315 -8.14 11.54 -6.92
CA ILE A 315 -7.93 10.45 -5.96
C ILE A 315 -8.48 9.17 -6.58
N ILE A 316 -7.64 8.15 -6.63
CA ILE A 316 -7.97 6.84 -7.21
C ILE A 316 -8.32 5.83 -6.11
N GLU A 317 -7.52 5.78 -5.03
CA GLU A 317 -7.68 4.82 -3.94
C GLU A 317 -7.05 5.38 -2.67
N ILE A 318 -7.61 5.00 -1.51
CA ILE A 318 -7.08 5.37 -0.20
C ILE A 318 -6.80 4.08 0.57
N ASN A 319 -5.55 3.90 0.95
CA ASN A 319 -5.08 2.74 1.71
C ASN A 319 -4.82 3.17 3.16
N SER A 320 -5.76 2.92 4.07
CA SER A 320 -5.66 3.28 5.49
C SER A 320 -4.78 2.29 6.27
N ARG A 321 -3.54 2.10 5.83
CA ARG A 321 -2.58 1.14 6.38
C ARG A 321 -1.17 1.37 5.84
N ILE A 322 -0.19 0.68 6.41
CA ILE A 322 1.15 0.57 5.84
C ILE A 322 1.04 -0.07 4.43
N SER A 323 1.73 0.50 3.47
CA SER A 323 1.68 0.12 2.06
C SER A 323 3.06 -0.26 1.50
N GLY A 324 3.10 -0.78 0.27
CA GLY A 324 4.35 -1.01 -0.46
C GLY A 324 5.11 0.27 -0.83
N MET A 325 4.62 1.44 -0.45
CA MET A 325 5.28 2.73 -0.62
C MET A 325 5.96 3.21 0.66
N THR A 326 5.45 2.81 1.82
CA THR A 326 5.84 3.34 3.13
C THR A 326 7.34 3.24 3.40
N GLU A 327 7.97 2.13 3.03
CA GLU A 327 9.42 1.96 3.21
C GLU A 327 10.22 2.87 2.24
N THR A 328 9.71 3.07 1.02
CA THR A 328 10.29 4.02 0.07
C THR A 328 10.20 5.46 0.57
N MET A 329 9.08 5.81 1.22
CA MET A 329 8.93 7.12 1.87
C MET A 329 9.86 7.26 3.07
N ALA A 330 10.02 6.22 3.90
CA ALA A 330 10.99 6.22 4.99
C ALA A 330 12.42 6.48 4.47
N ALA A 331 12.79 5.80 3.39
CA ALA A 331 14.07 6.01 2.72
C ALA A 331 14.22 7.46 2.22
N SER A 332 13.19 8.03 1.60
CA SER A 332 13.21 9.44 1.17
C SER A 332 13.40 10.39 2.34
N MET A 333 12.79 10.09 3.49
CA MET A 333 12.93 10.90 4.71
C MET A 333 14.27 10.67 5.45
N GLY A 334 15.07 9.71 5.01
CA GLY A 334 16.36 9.37 5.65
C GLY A 334 16.22 8.67 7.01
N ILE A 335 15.11 7.96 7.24
CA ILE A 335 14.80 7.24 8.49
C ILE A 335 14.43 5.79 8.19
N SER A 336 14.48 4.93 9.21
CA SER A 336 14.00 3.57 9.07
C SER A 336 12.46 3.51 9.06
N LEU A 337 11.92 2.40 8.53
CA LEU A 337 10.48 2.15 8.59
C LEU A 337 9.93 2.19 10.02
N TYR A 338 10.66 1.62 10.98
CA TYR A 338 10.25 1.63 12.39
C TYR A 338 10.21 3.05 12.97
N GLU A 339 11.17 3.89 12.60
CA GLU A 339 11.15 5.31 12.98
C GLU A 339 9.97 6.05 12.33
N LEU A 340 9.66 5.72 11.08
CA LEU A 340 8.48 6.31 10.41
C LEU A 340 7.19 5.95 11.13
N ILE A 341 7.04 4.70 11.58
CA ILE A 341 5.89 4.27 12.38
C ILE A 341 5.82 5.05 13.70
N LEU A 342 6.95 5.22 14.39
CA LEU A 342 6.99 6.00 15.64
C LEU A 342 6.70 7.49 15.40
N TYR A 343 7.18 8.04 14.30
CA TYR A 343 6.90 9.41 13.88
C TYR A 343 5.42 9.61 13.58
N SER A 344 4.82 8.72 12.79
CA SER A 344 3.39 8.77 12.46
C SER A 344 2.47 8.66 13.69
N ALA A 345 2.96 8.01 14.75
CA ALA A 345 2.29 7.89 16.05
C ALA A 345 2.52 9.08 16.98
N GLY A 346 3.30 10.08 16.56
CA GLY A 346 3.66 11.25 17.38
C GLY A 346 4.54 10.91 18.58
N ILE A 347 5.33 9.82 18.52
CA ILE A 347 6.20 9.36 19.61
C ILE A 347 7.59 10.00 19.50
N ILE A 348 8.06 10.17 18.30
CA ILE A 348 9.33 10.83 18.00
C ILE A 348 9.10 12.00 17.05
N ASN A 349 9.97 12.99 17.12
CA ASN A 349 10.03 14.08 16.15
C ASN A 349 11.15 13.82 15.16
N VAL A 350 10.85 13.95 13.89
CA VAL A 350 11.81 13.88 12.79
C VAL A 350 11.61 15.12 11.94
N GLU A 351 12.70 15.80 11.61
CA GLU A 351 12.67 16.84 10.57
C GLU A 351 12.87 16.12 9.22
N PRO A 352 11.82 15.95 8.43
CA PRO A 352 11.94 15.19 7.18
C PRO A 352 12.80 15.96 6.18
N LYS A 353 13.88 15.33 5.74
CA LYS A 353 14.67 15.78 4.60
C LYS A 353 14.31 14.85 3.44
N TYR A 354 13.48 15.30 2.54
CA TYR A 354 13.10 14.49 1.40
C TYR A 354 14.24 14.42 0.37
N ASN A 355 14.89 13.27 0.35
CA ASN A 355 15.92 12.92 -0.62
C ASN A 355 15.31 12.16 -1.81
N PHE A 356 15.92 12.28 -2.98
CA PHE A 356 15.52 11.48 -4.12
C PHE A 356 15.85 10.01 -3.87
N VAL A 357 14.82 9.17 -4.09
CA VAL A 357 14.89 7.72 -3.96
C VAL A 357 14.23 7.06 -5.15
N MET A 358 14.69 5.86 -5.46
CA MET A 358 14.07 4.97 -6.43
C MET A 358 13.78 3.62 -5.79
N ASN A 359 12.64 3.04 -6.18
CA ASN A 359 12.25 1.69 -5.82
C ASN A 359 11.94 0.92 -7.10
N LEU A 360 12.60 -0.19 -7.30
CA LEU A 360 12.36 -1.10 -8.43
C LEU A 360 12.49 -2.57 -8.01
N LYS A 361 12.16 -3.47 -8.92
CA LYS A 361 12.18 -4.90 -8.66
C LYS A 361 13.14 -5.63 -9.59
N PHE A 362 13.79 -6.63 -9.01
CA PHE A 362 14.54 -7.64 -9.73
C PHE A 362 13.81 -8.99 -9.65
N PRO A 363 14.07 -9.93 -10.57
CA PRO A 363 13.80 -11.33 -10.31
C PRO A 363 14.49 -11.82 -9.05
N LEU A 364 14.11 -12.99 -8.54
CA LEU A 364 14.73 -13.55 -7.35
C LEU A 364 16.27 -13.63 -7.52
N LEU A 365 16.97 -13.01 -6.59
CA LEU A 365 18.42 -13.03 -6.51
C LEU A 365 18.88 -14.17 -5.60
N ASN A 366 19.99 -14.81 -5.94
CA ASN A 366 20.66 -15.72 -5.02
C ASN A 366 21.30 -14.94 -3.85
N SER A 367 21.63 -15.64 -2.76
CA SER A 367 22.16 -15.00 -1.55
C SER A 367 23.42 -14.18 -1.78
N TYR A 368 24.31 -14.59 -2.70
CA TYR A 368 25.51 -13.84 -3.04
C TYR A 368 25.17 -12.48 -3.68
N LYS A 369 24.33 -12.49 -4.71
CA LYS A 369 23.90 -11.27 -5.42
C LYS A 369 23.07 -10.37 -4.52
N LEU A 370 22.20 -10.95 -3.69
CA LEU A 370 21.40 -10.21 -2.73
C LEU A 370 22.29 -9.46 -1.72
N ASN A 371 23.29 -10.13 -1.15
CA ASN A 371 24.23 -9.49 -0.24
C ASN A 371 25.10 -8.44 -0.94
N LYS A 372 25.56 -8.71 -2.17
CA LYS A 372 26.32 -7.74 -2.97
C LYS A 372 25.48 -6.47 -3.24
N LEU A 373 24.21 -6.62 -3.53
CA LEU A 373 23.30 -5.51 -3.74
C LEU A 373 23.09 -4.69 -2.46
N ALA A 374 22.84 -5.36 -1.34
CA ALA A 374 22.62 -4.70 -0.05
C ALA A 374 23.88 -4.03 0.53
N GLN A 375 25.07 -4.34 0.02
CA GLN A 375 26.33 -3.72 0.41
C GLN A 375 26.65 -2.44 -0.35
N GLN A 376 25.89 -2.08 -1.38
CA GLN A 376 26.07 -0.81 -2.07
C GLN A 376 25.70 0.35 -1.14
N GLU A 377 26.55 1.33 -1.00
CA GLU A 377 26.36 2.47 -0.06
C GLU A 377 25.08 3.25 -0.32
N PHE A 378 24.61 3.28 -1.56
CA PHE A 378 23.39 3.97 -1.96
C PHE A 378 22.12 3.10 -1.85
N VAL A 379 22.23 1.83 -1.47
CA VAL A 379 21.07 0.94 -1.25
C VAL A 379 20.58 1.08 0.18
N TYR A 380 19.36 1.57 0.31
CA TYR A 380 18.67 1.70 1.60
C TYR A 380 18.21 0.34 2.13
N GLY A 381 17.61 -0.45 1.26
CA GLY A 381 17.07 -1.75 1.66
C GLY A 381 16.75 -2.65 0.49
N VAL A 382 16.73 -3.94 0.77
CA VAL A 382 16.32 -4.99 -0.17
C VAL A 382 15.33 -5.91 0.51
N ASN A 383 14.16 -6.08 -0.09
CA ASN A 383 13.11 -6.98 0.36
C ASN A 383 12.91 -8.09 -0.67
N GLN A 384 13.29 -9.30 -0.33
CA GLN A 384 13.05 -10.44 -1.19
C GLN A 384 11.88 -11.28 -0.68
N ILE A 385 10.93 -11.53 -1.57
CA ILE A 385 9.77 -12.38 -1.31
C ILE A 385 9.84 -13.57 -2.25
N GLU A 386 9.96 -14.76 -1.69
CA GLU A 386 9.86 -16.01 -2.43
C GLU A 386 8.61 -16.76 -2.00
N ASN A 387 7.71 -17.02 -2.94
CA ASN A 387 6.54 -17.85 -2.70
C ASN A 387 6.75 -19.23 -3.32
N LYS A 388 7.12 -20.20 -2.50
CA LYS A 388 7.40 -21.59 -2.96
C LYS A 388 6.16 -22.30 -3.50
N GLU A 389 4.99 -21.98 -2.96
CA GLU A 389 3.73 -22.59 -3.41
C GLU A 389 3.23 -21.95 -4.70
N ALA A 390 3.45 -20.66 -4.89
CA ALA A 390 3.10 -19.98 -6.12
C ALA A 390 3.99 -20.40 -7.31
N ARG A 391 5.07 -21.13 -7.09
CA ARG A 391 5.79 -21.78 -8.21
C ARG A 391 4.88 -22.65 -9.05
N GLN A 392 3.90 -23.30 -8.43
CA GLN A 392 2.86 -24.04 -9.15
C GLN A 392 1.92 -23.13 -9.94
N LEU A 393 1.76 -21.87 -9.50
CA LEU A 393 0.92 -20.84 -10.11
C LEU A 393 1.71 -19.83 -10.98
N ARG A 394 2.99 -20.09 -11.27
CA ARG A 394 3.92 -19.22 -12.02
C ARG A 394 4.29 -17.90 -11.34
N GLU A 395 4.07 -17.75 -10.05
CA GLU A 395 4.48 -16.57 -9.29
C GLU A 395 5.70 -16.88 -8.43
N VAL A 396 6.88 -16.71 -8.99
CA VAL A 396 8.14 -17.15 -8.37
C VAL A 396 8.61 -16.22 -7.25
N GLY A 397 8.09 -15.01 -7.16
CA GLY A 397 8.58 -13.98 -6.25
C GLY A 397 9.51 -12.96 -6.93
N TYR A 398 10.04 -12.04 -6.14
CA TYR A 398 10.91 -10.94 -6.61
C TYR A 398 11.78 -10.41 -5.48
N SER A 399 12.80 -9.63 -5.85
CA SER A 399 13.61 -8.82 -4.95
C SER A 399 13.30 -7.34 -5.20
N GLU A 400 12.70 -6.65 -4.24
CA GLU A 400 12.45 -5.22 -4.28
C GLU A 400 13.65 -4.48 -3.69
N VAL A 401 14.12 -3.45 -4.39
CA VAL A 401 15.28 -2.66 -4.02
C VAL A 401 14.89 -1.20 -3.89
N ILE A 402 15.25 -0.59 -2.75
CA ILE A 402 15.09 0.84 -2.50
C ILE A 402 16.49 1.44 -2.41
N PHE A 403 16.77 2.45 -3.20
CA PHE A 403 18.09 3.05 -3.29
C PHE A 403 18.04 4.55 -3.60
N GLY A 404 19.19 5.19 -3.52
CA GLY A 404 19.40 6.60 -3.76
C GLY A 404 19.66 7.35 -2.46
N GLN A 405 18.66 7.93 -1.84
CA GLN A 405 18.79 8.89 -0.72
C GLN A 405 19.72 10.05 -1.09
N ARG A 406 19.57 10.55 -2.33
CA ARG A 406 20.40 11.58 -2.91
C ARG A 406 19.71 12.96 -2.89
N ASN A 407 20.51 14.02 -2.79
CA ASN A 407 19.98 15.38 -2.86
C ASN A 407 19.52 15.75 -4.29
N GLU A 408 20.06 15.09 -5.30
CA GLU A 408 19.78 15.39 -6.71
C GLU A 408 19.32 14.13 -7.46
N LEU A 409 18.33 14.32 -8.31
CA LEU A 409 17.80 13.26 -9.17
C LEU A 409 18.88 12.63 -10.06
N LYS A 410 19.84 13.44 -10.54
CA LYS A 410 20.94 12.95 -11.38
C LYS A 410 21.74 11.87 -10.67
N GLN A 411 22.02 12.04 -9.38
CA GLN A 411 22.80 11.09 -8.58
C GLN A 411 22.06 9.74 -8.45
N VAL A 412 20.73 9.75 -8.32
CA VAL A 412 19.93 8.52 -8.31
C VAL A 412 19.98 7.81 -9.67
N MET A 413 20.02 8.57 -10.75
CA MET A 413 20.18 8.01 -12.10
C MET A 413 21.57 7.42 -12.31
N ASP A 414 22.60 8.05 -11.75
CA ASP A 414 23.98 7.50 -11.76
C ASP A 414 24.04 6.18 -10.94
N ASP A 415 23.36 6.12 -9.77
CA ASP A 415 23.21 4.88 -8.98
C ASP A 415 22.47 3.79 -9.77
N LEU A 416 21.41 4.14 -10.51
CA LEU A 416 20.71 3.21 -11.41
C LEU A 416 21.63 2.62 -12.49
N GLU A 417 22.49 3.43 -13.09
CA GLU A 417 23.47 2.96 -14.08
C GLU A 417 24.45 1.96 -13.47
N ILE A 418 24.92 2.20 -12.25
CA ILE A 418 25.76 1.26 -11.52
C ILE A 418 25.04 -0.08 -11.33
N LEU A 419 23.79 -0.04 -10.87
CA LEU A 419 22.99 -1.25 -10.68
C LEU A 419 22.74 -1.98 -12.01
N ASN A 420 22.42 -1.24 -13.08
CA ASN A 420 22.20 -1.83 -14.39
C ASN A 420 23.45 -2.52 -14.94
N ASN A 421 24.62 -1.94 -14.74
CA ASN A 421 25.89 -2.53 -15.19
C ASN A 421 26.30 -3.76 -14.35
N GLU A 422 26.10 -3.70 -13.02
CA GLU A 422 26.50 -4.78 -12.14
C GLU A 422 25.54 -5.98 -12.12
N PHE A 423 24.26 -5.74 -12.41
CA PHE A 423 23.18 -6.72 -12.37
C PHE A 423 22.48 -6.86 -13.73
N SER A 424 23.17 -6.57 -14.83
CA SER A 424 22.63 -6.59 -16.21
C SER A 424 21.93 -7.91 -16.56
N ASP A 425 22.40 -9.05 -16.02
CA ASP A 425 21.78 -10.36 -16.22
C ASP A 425 20.44 -10.54 -15.51
N HIS A 426 20.05 -9.58 -14.63
CA HIS A 426 18.90 -9.69 -13.74
C HIS A 426 17.97 -8.49 -13.83
N MET A 427 18.45 -7.29 -14.20
CA MET A 427 17.60 -6.14 -14.40
C MET A 427 16.89 -6.27 -15.74
N GLU A 428 15.57 -6.49 -15.70
CA GLU A 428 14.77 -6.47 -16.91
C GLU A 428 14.75 -5.05 -17.51
N SER A 429 14.94 -4.95 -18.82
CA SER A 429 15.00 -3.66 -19.52
C SER A 429 13.78 -2.78 -19.30
N ILE A 430 12.63 -3.38 -18.98
CA ILE A 430 11.40 -2.63 -18.69
C ILE A 430 11.55 -1.73 -17.46
N PHE A 431 12.23 -2.19 -16.40
CA PHE A 431 12.45 -1.38 -15.20
C PHE A 431 13.37 -0.20 -15.47
N TYR A 432 14.47 -0.46 -16.19
CA TYR A 432 15.40 0.58 -16.59
C TYR A 432 14.73 1.64 -17.46
N ASN A 433 14.00 1.22 -18.51
CA ASN A 433 13.27 2.13 -19.39
C ASN A 433 12.18 2.93 -18.67
N ASN A 434 11.46 2.29 -17.74
CA ASN A 434 10.47 2.97 -16.93
C ASN A 434 11.11 4.01 -16.00
N ALA A 435 12.25 3.68 -15.38
CA ALA A 435 12.98 4.62 -14.53
C ALA A 435 13.45 5.86 -15.30
N GLN A 436 13.97 5.67 -16.53
CA GLN A 436 14.37 6.78 -17.42
C GLN A 436 13.18 7.68 -17.76
N LYS A 437 12.04 7.09 -18.14
CA LYS A 437 10.82 7.85 -18.45
C LYS A 437 10.33 8.68 -17.24
N LEU A 438 10.33 8.08 -16.06
CA LEU A 438 9.93 8.79 -14.84
C LEU A 438 10.90 9.94 -14.51
N ALA A 439 12.20 9.72 -14.70
CA ALA A 439 13.19 10.77 -14.49
C ALA A 439 13.01 11.95 -15.44
N GLU A 440 12.70 11.67 -16.71
CA GLU A 440 12.36 12.71 -17.69
C GLU A 440 11.08 13.46 -17.29
N GLU A 441 10.05 12.75 -16.83
CA GLU A 441 8.78 13.34 -16.40
C GLU A 441 8.94 14.30 -15.21
N ILE A 442 9.85 13.99 -14.28
CA ILE A 442 10.16 14.85 -13.13
C ILE A 442 11.03 16.05 -13.54
N LYS A 443 11.92 15.89 -14.53
CA LYS A 443 12.83 16.95 -14.99
C LYS A 443 12.13 18.03 -15.82
N ASN A 444 11.07 17.66 -16.54
CA ASN A 444 10.33 18.57 -17.41
C ASN A 444 9.48 19.53 -16.54
N ASN A 445 10.12 20.59 -16.08
CA ASN A 445 9.47 21.74 -15.42
C ASN A 445 8.83 22.65 -16.47
#